data_caa26193a0cd0909216d6aca0b3c3468
#
_entry.id   caa26193a0cd0909216d6aca0b3c3468
#
_cell.length_a   1.000
_cell.length_b   1.000
_cell.length_c   1.000
_cell.angle_alpha   90.00
_cell.angle_beta   90.00
_cell.angle_gamma   90.00
#
_symmetry.space_group_name_H-M   'P 1'
#
loop_
_entity.id
_entity.type
_entity.pdbx_description
1 polymer ?
#
loop_
_entity_poly.entity_id
_entity_poly.type
_entity_poly.pdbx_seq_one_letter_code
_entity_poly.pdbx_strand_id
1 'polypeptide(L)'
;MAPETLVAGVNQPLPARTGRPVLGLSTDSMTERDLAAEAVRRTRPPVTAFSAAALCGQDDLVDELGTFAKANGLSIYLHALDLDLAGIDPVDPGMVRQIADYARALGSPWITTDFAMWVLRGEKLIENMLPVPLTREAVDWVADRTKRIQDIAQLPIVGENPPYPVLAGDLDILTLMAGIAERADCGLCMDIGHLYILRQQRGEPVERPEDADFPWERVVEAHISGITCRDFNAYQLVQDQHRWPVDDPVWRTTELLMPRMTQLQALIGESEGMRIDDLVVKLERMDDCLEAVSW
;
A
#
# COMPACT_ATOMS: atom_id res chain seq x y z
N MET A 1 -37.64 2.69 -6.55
CA MET A 1 -36.53 3.65 -6.38
C MET A 1 -35.95 3.90 -7.77
N ALA A 2 -35.95 5.14 -8.23
CA ALA A 2 -35.32 5.48 -9.50
C ALA A 2 -33.78 5.30 -9.36
N PRO A 3 -33.07 4.84 -10.39
CA PRO A 3 -31.61 4.77 -10.33
C PRO A 3 -31.08 6.21 -10.18
N GLU A 4 -30.33 6.47 -9.13
CA GLU A 4 -29.52 7.70 -9.03
C GLU A 4 -28.61 7.75 -10.25
N THR A 5 -28.80 8.78 -11.05
CA THR A 5 -27.91 9.07 -12.18
C THR A 5 -26.58 9.52 -11.55
N LEU A 6 -25.61 8.62 -11.48
CA LEU A 6 -24.23 8.97 -11.15
C LEU A 6 -23.78 10.03 -12.17
N VAL A 7 -23.65 11.26 -11.74
CA VAL A 7 -22.94 12.29 -12.50
C VAL A 7 -21.51 11.79 -12.61
N ALA A 8 -21.01 11.62 -13.83
CA ALA A 8 -19.63 11.23 -14.06
C ALA A 8 -18.73 12.23 -13.33
N GLY A 9 -18.18 11.81 -12.19
CA GLY A 9 -17.28 12.62 -11.40
C GLY A 9 -15.98 12.79 -12.17
N VAL A 10 -15.43 13.99 -12.15
CA VAL A 10 -14.07 14.21 -12.66
C VAL A 10 -13.13 13.53 -11.66
N ASN A 11 -12.45 12.46 -12.10
CA ASN A 11 -11.41 11.81 -11.29
C ASN A 11 -10.43 12.88 -10.81
N GLN A 12 -10.22 12.97 -9.51
CA GLN A 12 -9.19 13.89 -9.00
C GLN A 12 -7.81 13.30 -9.37
N PRO A 13 -6.95 14.06 -10.04
CA PRO A 13 -5.62 13.58 -10.39
C PRO A 13 -4.80 13.36 -9.11
N LEU A 14 -3.88 12.42 -9.16
CA LEU A 14 -2.86 12.28 -8.13
C LEU A 14 -2.14 13.63 -7.94
N PRO A 15 -1.88 14.05 -6.70
CA PRO A 15 -1.11 15.26 -6.46
C PRO A 15 0.30 15.08 -7.04
N ALA A 16 0.81 16.13 -7.68
CA ALA A 16 2.17 16.12 -8.19
C ALA A 16 3.17 16.13 -7.02
N ARG A 17 4.25 15.39 -7.16
CA ARG A 17 5.35 15.39 -6.20
C ARG A 17 5.96 16.81 -6.09
N THR A 18 6.13 17.29 -4.87
CA THR A 18 6.65 18.65 -4.60
C THR A 18 8.04 18.68 -3.96
N GLY A 19 8.71 17.55 -3.85
CA GLY A 19 10.04 17.47 -3.22
C GLY A 19 10.50 16.04 -3.00
N ARG A 20 11.42 15.87 -2.07
CA ARG A 20 11.85 14.55 -1.59
C ARG A 20 10.65 13.82 -0.98
N PRO A 21 10.51 12.50 -1.19
CA PRO A 21 9.47 11.70 -0.53
C PRO A 21 9.56 11.81 0.99
N VAL A 22 8.42 11.79 1.66
CA VAL A 22 8.39 11.73 3.12
C VAL A 22 8.76 10.34 3.61
N LEU A 23 9.45 10.29 4.74
CA LEU A 23 9.73 9.05 5.45
C LEU A 23 8.60 8.81 6.46
N GLY A 24 8.03 7.62 6.44
CA GLY A 24 6.92 7.24 7.31
C GLY A 24 7.04 5.84 7.88
N LEU A 25 6.12 5.55 8.77
CA LEU A 25 5.92 4.21 9.33
C LEU A 25 4.44 3.87 9.40
N SER A 26 4.12 2.59 9.45
CA SER A 26 2.79 2.09 9.80
C SER A 26 2.85 1.24 11.07
N THR A 27 1.73 1.16 11.75
CA THR A 27 1.46 0.18 12.80
C THR A 27 -0.01 -0.23 12.70
N ASP A 28 -0.31 -1.51 12.93
CA ASP A 28 -1.68 -2.04 12.81
C ASP A 28 -2.64 -1.54 13.88
N SER A 29 -2.13 -0.97 14.95
CA SER A 29 -2.99 -0.60 16.04
C SER A 29 -2.60 0.70 16.72
N MET A 30 -3.61 1.38 17.25
CA MET A 30 -3.42 2.55 18.11
C MET A 30 -2.69 2.22 19.42
N THR A 31 -2.56 0.94 19.78
CA THR A 31 -1.75 0.52 20.95
C THR A 31 -0.26 0.75 20.73
N GLU A 32 0.18 0.80 19.47
CA GLU A 32 1.58 1.05 19.09
C GLU A 32 1.89 2.52 18.79
N ARG A 33 0.92 3.42 18.96
CA ARG A 33 1.13 4.87 18.74
C ARG A 33 2.27 5.46 19.55
N ASP A 34 2.50 4.95 20.77
CA ASP A 34 3.62 5.41 21.62
C ASP A 34 4.96 5.02 21.00
N LEU A 35 5.04 3.85 20.35
CA LEU A 35 6.20 3.41 19.57
C LEU A 35 6.43 4.37 18.39
N ALA A 36 5.40 4.70 17.65
CA ALA A 36 5.47 5.66 16.55
C ALA A 36 5.92 7.04 17.01
N ALA A 37 5.33 7.56 18.09
CA ALA A 37 5.73 8.85 18.68
C ALA A 37 7.20 8.85 19.16
N GLU A 38 7.70 7.74 19.70
CA GLU A 38 9.09 7.60 20.10
C GLU A 38 10.02 7.54 18.87
N ALA A 39 9.62 6.83 17.81
CA ALA A 39 10.35 6.79 16.55
C ALA A 39 10.53 8.20 15.96
N VAL A 40 9.45 9.00 15.91
CA VAL A 40 9.50 10.40 15.45
C VAL A 40 10.54 11.22 16.23
N ARG A 41 10.65 11.00 17.53
CA ARG A 41 11.63 11.73 18.38
C ARG A 41 13.06 11.28 18.19
N ARG A 42 13.30 10.00 17.87
CA ARG A 42 14.62 9.36 17.86
C ARG A 42 15.30 9.30 16.52
N THR A 43 14.54 9.20 15.43
CA THR A 43 15.12 9.11 14.08
C THR A 43 15.72 10.43 13.61
N ARG A 44 16.77 10.33 12.79
CA ARG A 44 17.45 11.44 12.13
C ARG A 44 17.75 11.05 10.69
N PRO A 45 17.08 11.62 9.68
CA PRO A 45 16.09 12.72 9.73
C PRO A 45 14.75 12.31 10.37
N PRO A 46 13.90 13.29 10.73
CA PRO A 46 12.65 12.99 11.40
C PRO A 46 11.67 12.27 10.46
N VAL A 47 10.98 11.29 11.01
CA VAL A 47 9.79 10.71 10.38
C VAL A 47 8.69 11.77 10.37
N THR A 48 8.02 11.95 9.23
CA THR A 48 6.98 12.97 9.03
C THR A 48 5.68 12.42 8.48
N ALA A 49 5.61 11.11 8.27
CA ALA A 49 4.40 10.43 7.77
C ALA A 49 4.02 9.23 8.65
N PHE A 50 2.74 8.93 8.65
CA PHE A 50 2.16 7.77 9.30
C PHE A 50 1.12 7.15 8.38
N SER A 51 1.32 5.90 7.99
CA SER A 51 0.30 5.12 7.30
C SER A 51 -0.63 4.51 8.31
N ALA A 52 -1.92 4.79 8.17
CA ALA A 52 -2.94 4.40 9.13
C ALA A 52 -3.92 3.42 8.50
N ALA A 53 -3.93 2.18 8.99
CA ALA A 53 -4.94 1.21 8.62
C ALA A 53 -6.30 1.59 9.24
N ALA A 54 -7.36 1.62 8.44
CA ALA A 54 -8.72 1.87 8.93
C ALA A 54 -9.76 1.04 8.19
N LEU A 55 -10.81 0.71 8.92
CA LEU A 55 -12.00 0.02 8.45
C LEU A 55 -13.22 0.93 8.55
N CYS A 56 -14.20 0.73 7.68
CA CYS A 56 -15.49 1.39 7.78
C CYS A 56 -16.14 1.14 9.15
N GLY A 57 -16.71 2.19 9.76
CA GLY A 57 -17.33 2.14 11.08
C GLY A 57 -16.38 2.40 12.26
N GLN A 58 -15.14 2.83 12.00
CA GLN A 58 -14.15 3.16 13.03
C GLN A 58 -14.01 4.68 13.26
N ASP A 59 -15.12 5.39 13.41
CA ASP A 59 -15.12 6.87 13.55
C ASP A 59 -14.25 7.35 14.72
N ASP A 60 -14.35 6.69 15.88
CA ASP A 60 -13.54 7.05 17.07
C ASP A 60 -12.03 6.89 16.81
N LEU A 61 -11.63 5.86 16.07
CA LEU A 61 -10.24 5.63 15.69
C LEU A 61 -9.71 6.77 14.79
N VAL A 62 -10.52 7.22 13.85
CA VAL A 62 -10.15 8.32 12.94
C VAL A 62 -9.90 9.62 13.70
N ASP A 63 -10.75 9.95 14.68
CA ASP A 63 -10.59 11.12 15.54
C ASP A 63 -9.32 11.02 16.40
N GLU A 64 -9.02 9.84 16.97
CA GLU A 64 -7.80 9.58 17.72
C GLU A 64 -6.55 9.71 16.83
N LEU A 65 -6.57 9.15 15.62
CA LEU A 65 -5.48 9.25 14.64
C LEU A 65 -5.20 10.70 14.25
N GLY A 66 -6.24 11.48 13.96
CA GLY A 66 -6.11 12.90 13.63
C GLY A 66 -5.48 13.70 14.77
N THR A 67 -5.88 13.41 16.01
CA THR A 67 -5.32 14.03 17.21
C THR A 67 -3.85 13.64 17.40
N PHE A 68 -3.53 12.36 17.26
CA PHE A 68 -2.17 11.82 17.36
C PHE A 68 -1.24 12.43 16.30
N ALA A 69 -1.66 12.44 15.05
CA ALA A 69 -0.87 12.98 13.94
C ALA A 69 -0.55 14.47 14.17
N LYS A 70 -1.54 15.26 14.54
CA LYS A 70 -1.36 16.68 14.83
C LYS A 70 -0.41 16.92 15.99
N ALA A 71 -0.50 16.13 17.06
CA ALA A 71 0.37 16.24 18.23
C ALA A 71 1.83 15.91 17.91
N ASN A 72 2.09 15.07 16.93
CA ASN A 72 3.44 14.61 16.55
C ASN A 72 3.95 15.23 15.23
N GLY A 73 3.19 16.12 14.58
CA GLY A 73 3.59 16.75 13.32
C GLY A 73 3.66 15.79 12.14
N LEU A 74 2.78 14.77 12.13
CA LEU A 74 2.74 13.73 11.11
C LEU A 74 1.65 14.03 10.07
N SER A 75 1.95 13.74 8.81
CA SER A 75 0.97 13.60 7.74
C SER A 75 0.41 12.19 7.76
N ILE A 76 -0.89 12.02 7.58
CA ILE A 76 -1.51 10.69 7.51
C ILE A 76 -1.65 10.27 6.05
N TYR A 77 -1.35 9.00 5.80
CA TYR A 77 -1.67 8.26 4.58
C TYR A 77 -2.65 7.15 4.97
N LEU A 78 -3.89 7.25 4.48
CA LEU A 78 -4.93 6.29 4.86
C LEU A 78 -4.79 5.00 4.05
N HIS A 79 -4.63 3.87 4.73
CA HIS A 79 -4.68 2.54 4.16
C HIS A 79 -6.01 1.87 4.53
N ALA A 80 -6.92 1.75 3.57
CA ALA A 80 -8.24 1.18 3.81
C ALA A 80 -8.24 -0.32 3.54
N LEU A 81 -8.59 -1.12 4.57
CA LEU A 81 -8.54 -2.58 4.49
C LEU A 81 -9.82 -3.22 3.93
N ASP A 82 -10.88 -2.45 3.68
CA ASP A 82 -12.19 -2.97 3.26
C ASP A 82 -12.78 -2.32 2.00
N LEU A 83 -11.98 -1.57 1.23
CA LEU A 83 -12.40 -1.09 -0.10
C LEU A 83 -12.53 -2.20 -1.14
N ASP A 84 -11.82 -3.31 -0.95
CA ASP A 84 -12.04 -4.57 -1.64
C ASP A 84 -11.93 -4.43 -3.18
N LEU A 85 -10.78 -3.91 -3.69
CA LEU A 85 -10.59 -3.61 -5.12
C LEU A 85 -10.80 -4.82 -6.03
N ALA A 86 -10.52 -6.02 -5.55
CA ALA A 86 -10.75 -7.27 -6.28
C ALA A 86 -12.02 -8.02 -5.83
N GLY A 87 -12.91 -7.37 -5.08
CA GLY A 87 -14.11 -7.97 -4.55
C GLY A 87 -15.13 -8.39 -5.60
N ILE A 88 -15.82 -9.50 -5.37
CA ILE A 88 -16.87 -10.02 -6.25
C ILE A 88 -18.26 -9.50 -5.87
N ASP A 89 -18.44 -9.00 -4.66
CA ASP A 89 -19.69 -8.42 -4.20
C ASP A 89 -19.89 -7.01 -4.80
N PRO A 90 -21.12 -6.51 -4.93
CA PRO A 90 -21.35 -5.14 -5.39
C PRO A 90 -20.62 -4.12 -4.50
N VAL A 91 -20.05 -3.07 -5.13
CA VAL A 91 -19.47 -1.95 -4.38
C VAL A 91 -20.56 -1.30 -3.53
N ASP A 92 -20.33 -1.18 -2.22
CA ASP A 92 -21.19 -0.44 -1.31
C ASP A 92 -20.83 1.08 -1.35
N PRO A 93 -21.69 1.94 -1.94
CA PRO A 93 -21.40 3.36 -2.01
C PRO A 93 -21.39 4.05 -0.64
N GLY A 94 -22.08 3.49 0.36
CA GLY A 94 -22.10 4.02 1.73
C GLY A 94 -20.75 3.86 2.39
N MET A 95 -20.20 2.64 2.34
CA MET A 95 -18.87 2.31 2.85
C MET A 95 -17.79 3.16 2.16
N VAL A 96 -17.80 3.24 0.82
CA VAL A 96 -16.80 4.02 0.08
C VAL A 96 -16.82 5.49 0.47
N ARG A 97 -18.01 6.09 0.62
CA ARG A 97 -18.14 7.49 1.08
C ARG A 97 -17.61 7.68 2.49
N GLN A 98 -17.89 6.77 3.41
CA GLN A 98 -17.38 6.84 4.79
C GLN A 98 -15.84 6.78 4.84
N ILE A 99 -15.23 5.85 4.12
CA ILE A 99 -13.76 5.76 4.02
C ILE A 99 -13.17 7.04 3.38
N ALA A 100 -13.82 7.59 2.36
CA ALA A 100 -13.40 8.84 1.75
C ALA A 100 -13.51 10.04 2.72
N ASP A 101 -14.52 10.05 3.58
CA ASP A 101 -14.67 11.07 4.63
C ASP A 101 -13.58 10.94 5.69
N TYR A 102 -13.16 9.71 6.04
CA TYR A 102 -11.99 9.48 6.89
C TYR A 102 -10.70 10.04 6.26
N ALA A 103 -10.46 9.73 4.99
CA ALA A 103 -9.28 10.27 4.29
C ALA A 103 -9.27 11.81 4.32
N ARG A 104 -10.42 12.46 4.07
CA ARG A 104 -10.53 13.92 4.13
C ARG A 104 -10.32 14.46 5.55
N ALA A 105 -10.91 13.82 6.57
CA ALA A 105 -10.76 14.22 7.97
C ALA A 105 -9.31 14.14 8.44
N LEU A 106 -8.58 13.13 7.97
CA LEU A 106 -7.16 12.92 8.25
C LEU A 106 -6.22 13.75 7.35
N GLY A 107 -6.74 14.37 6.28
CA GLY A 107 -5.94 15.09 5.30
C GLY A 107 -5.08 14.18 4.42
N SER A 108 -5.46 12.89 4.27
CA SER A 108 -4.79 11.95 3.39
C SER A 108 -4.96 12.38 1.93
N PRO A 109 -3.87 12.43 1.14
CA PRO A 109 -3.95 12.89 -0.26
C PRO A 109 -4.60 11.88 -1.21
N TRP A 110 -4.66 10.62 -0.81
CA TRP A 110 -5.28 9.49 -1.50
C TRP A 110 -5.71 8.42 -0.49
N ILE A 111 -6.28 7.35 -0.99
CA ILE A 111 -6.60 6.15 -0.20
C ILE A 111 -5.80 4.99 -0.78
N THR A 112 -4.90 4.40 0.01
CA THR A 112 -4.16 3.19 -0.34
C THR A 112 -4.97 1.96 0.04
N THR A 113 -4.93 0.92 -0.79
CA THR A 113 -5.53 -0.40 -0.51
C THR A 113 -5.00 -1.46 -1.48
N ASP A 114 -5.02 -2.71 -1.09
CA ASP A 114 -4.49 -3.80 -1.89
C ASP A 114 -5.34 -4.13 -3.12
N PHE A 115 -4.69 -4.55 -4.21
CA PHE A 115 -5.34 -5.26 -5.29
C PHE A 115 -5.67 -6.70 -4.86
N ALA A 116 -6.54 -6.80 -3.88
CA ALA A 116 -6.92 -8.04 -3.24
C ALA A 116 -8.42 -8.07 -2.92
N MET A 117 -8.91 -9.21 -2.51
CA MET A 117 -10.29 -9.42 -2.08
C MET A 117 -10.33 -9.51 -0.56
N TRP A 118 -10.95 -8.51 0.08
CA TRP A 118 -11.11 -8.42 1.52
C TRP A 118 -12.48 -8.89 2.03
N VAL A 119 -13.45 -9.00 1.10
CA VAL A 119 -14.82 -9.41 1.42
C VAL A 119 -15.25 -10.53 0.48
N LEU A 120 -15.86 -11.57 1.02
CA LEU A 120 -16.41 -12.66 0.24
C LEU A 120 -17.85 -12.95 0.70
N ARG A 121 -18.83 -12.75 -0.21
CA ARG A 121 -20.26 -12.97 0.08
C ARG A 121 -20.76 -12.20 1.29
N GLY A 122 -20.32 -10.95 1.44
CA GLY A 122 -20.68 -10.06 2.55
C GLY A 122 -19.92 -10.32 3.86
N GLU A 123 -19.07 -11.35 3.93
CA GLU A 123 -18.25 -11.64 5.11
C GLU A 123 -16.85 -11.06 4.94
N LYS A 124 -16.38 -10.28 5.92
CA LYS A 124 -14.99 -9.77 5.94
C LYS A 124 -14.01 -10.91 6.23
N LEU A 125 -12.96 -10.98 5.42
CA LEU A 125 -11.87 -11.95 5.57
C LEU A 125 -10.86 -11.36 6.56
N ILE A 126 -11.16 -11.50 7.85
CA ILE A 126 -10.30 -10.99 8.94
C ILE A 126 -8.91 -11.62 8.82
N GLU A 127 -7.88 -10.79 8.81
CA GLU A 127 -6.45 -11.17 8.76
C GLU A 127 -6.01 -11.92 7.48
N ASN A 128 -6.90 -12.16 6.53
CA ASN A 128 -6.57 -12.91 5.32
C ASN A 128 -7.31 -12.38 4.09
N MET A 129 -6.70 -11.53 3.34
CA MET A 129 -7.21 -11.19 2.02
C MET A 129 -7.06 -12.38 1.05
N LEU A 130 -7.86 -12.46 -0.01
CA LEU A 130 -7.72 -13.45 -1.07
C LEU A 130 -7.07 -12.84 -2.30
N PRO A 131 -6.23 -13.63 -3.02
CA PRO A 131 -5.53 -13.15 -4.19
C PRO A 131 -6.47 -12.94 -5.38
N VAL A 132 -6.12 -11.96 -6.21
CA VAL A 132 -6.67 -11.82 -7.55
C VAL A 132 -5.89 -12.71 -8.52
N PRO A 133 -6.55 -13.43 -9.44
CA PRO A 133 -5.83 -14.19 -10.45
C PRO A 133 -5.10 -13.28 -11.44
N LEU A 134 -3.89 -13.67 -11.83
CA LEU A 134 -3.06 -12.93 -12.79
C LEU A 134 -3.53 -13.18 -14.23
N THR A 135 -4.70 -12.63 -14.58
CA THR A 135 -5.31 -12.79 -15.92
C THR A 135 -5.77 -11.44 -16.48
N ARG A 136 -6.01 -11.40 -17.80
CA ARG A 136 -6.52 -10.19 -18.46
C ARG A 136 -7.93 -9.83 -18.00
N GLU A 137 -8.77 -10.83 -17.75
CA GLU A 137 -10.12 -10.65 -17.23
C GLU A 137 -10.10 -10.02 -15.83
N ALA A 138 -9.13 -10.40 -15.00
CA ALA A 138 -8.94 -9.80 -13.69
C ALA A 138 -8.50 -8.33 -13.80
N VAL A 139 -7.62 -7.99 -14.75
CA VAL A 139 -7.26 -6.59 -15.02
C VAL A 139 -8.49 -5.76 -15.33
N ASP A 140 -9.35 -6.23 -16.26
CA ASP A 140 -10.56 -5.51 -16.65
C ASP A 140 -11.50 -5.32 -15.47
N TRP A 141 -11.76 -6.39 -14.74
CA TRP A 141 -12.69 -6.37 -13.61
C TRP A 141 -12.20 -5.48 -12.46
N VAL A 142 -10.92 -5.62 -12.03
CA VAL A 142 -10.37 -4.81 -10.93
C VAL A 142 -10.29 -3.34 -11.35
N ALA A 143 -9.92 -3.05 -12.60
CA ALA A 143 -9.87 -1.67 -13.10
C ALA A 143 -11.25 -1.00 -13.10
N ASP A 144 -12.29 -1.70 -13.60
CA ASP A 144 -13.67 -1.17 -13.60
C ASP A 144 -14.16 -0.91 -12.17
N ARG A 145 -13.83 -1.81 -11.23
CA ARG A 145 -14.20 -1.68 -9.83
C ARG A 145 -13.45 -0.52 -9.17
N THR A 146 -12.13 -0.42 -9.37
CA THR A 146 -11.31 0.68 -8.86
C THR A 146 -11.82 2.02 -9.36
N LYS A 147 -12.11 2.15 -10.66
CA LYS A 147 -12.68 3.35 -11.24
C LYS A 147 -14.00 3.72 -10.58
N ARG A 148 -14.90 2.74 -10.39
CA ARG A 148 -16.17 2.98 -9.70
C ARG A 148 -15.98 3.47 -8.27
N ILE A 149 -15.01 2.91 -7.54
CA ILE A 149 -14.68 3.35 -6.18
C ILE A 149 -14.16 4.79 -6.19
N GLN A 150 -13.25 5.15 -7.11
CA GLN A 150 -12.76 6.52 -7.29
C GLN A 150 -13.92 7.50 -7.60
N ASP A 151 -14.83 7.11 -8.49
CA ASP A 151 -16.00 7.93 -8.85
C ASP A 151 -16.92 8.21 -7.65
N ILE A 152 -17.00 7.28 -6.70
CA ILE A 152 -17.80 7.47 -5.47
C ILE A 152 -17.00 8.24 -4.41
N ALA A 153 -15.74 7.88 -4.20
CA ALA A 153 -14.87 8.46 -3.20
C ALA A 153 -14.53 9.93 -3.50
N GLN A 154 -14.46 10.29 -4.79
CA GLN A 154 -13.95 11.60 -5.24
C GLN A 154 -12.57 11.92 -4.63
N LEU A 155 -11.73 10.89 -4.55
CA LEU A 155 -10.33 10.90 -4.13
C LEU A 155 -9.57 9.88 -4.98
N PRO A 156 -8.26 10.10 -5.23
CA PRO A 156 -7.43 9.10 -5.88
C PRO A 156 -7.38 7.81 -5.05
N ILE A 157 -7.39 6.68 -5.73
CA ILE A 157 -7.06 5.37 -5.15
C ILE A 157 -5.64 5.00 -5.56
N VAL A 158 -4.90 4.46 -4.62
CA VAL A 158 -3.54 3.94 -4.80
C VAL A 158 -3.58 2.44 -4.51
N GLY A 159 -3.39 1.63 -5.56
CA GLY A 159 -3.49 0.18 -5.45
C GLY A 159 -2.13 -0.46 -5.13
N GLU A 160 -2.11 -1.34 -4.15
CA GLU A 160 -0.92 -2.04 -3.67
C GLU A 160 -0.83 -3.47 -4.20
N ASN A 161 0.39 -3.93 -4.49
CA ASN A 161 0.64 -5.33 -4.80
C ASN A 161 0.51 -6.21 -3.55
N PRO A 162 -0.32 -7.25 -3.57
CA PRO A 162 -0.61 -8.07 -2.39
C PRO A 162 0.53 -9.04 -2.02
N PRO A 163 0.65 -9.46 -0.73
CA PRO A 163 1.75 -10.28 -0.19
C PRO A 163 1.62 -11.79 -0.47
N TYR A 164 1.19 -12.19 -1.66
CA TYR A 164 0.98 -13.62 -1.92
C TYR A 164 2.20 -14.32 -2.49
N PRO A 165 2.65 -15.41 -1.87
CA PRO A 165 3.76 -16.20 -2.41
C PRO A 165 3.35 -16.99 -3.68
N VAL A 166 2.06 -17.27 -3.85
CA VAL A 166 1.54 -18.03 -5.00
C VAL A 166 0.31 -17.33 -5.56
N LEU A 167 0.36 -17.01 -6.84
CA LEU A 167 -0.75 -16.46 -7.60
C LEU A 167 -1.06 -17.35 -8.81
N ALA A 168 -2.34 -17.59 -9.07
CA ALA A 168 -2.80 -18.32 -10.26
C ALA A 168 -2.89 -17.38 -11.46
N GLY A 169 -2.48 -17.84 -12.64
CA GLY A 169 -2.58 -17.10 -13.90
C GLY A 169 -1.25 -16.92 -14.61
N ASP A 170 -1.29 -16.38 -15.81
CA ASP A 170 -0.15 -16.31 -16.72
C ASP A 170 0.51 -14.94 -16.78
N LEU A 171 -0.14 -13.90 -16.26
CA LEU A 171 0.45 -12.56 -16.21
C LEU A 171 1.50 -12.46 -15.10
N ASP A 172 2.42 -11.53 -15.29
CA ASP A 172 3.25 -11.03 -14.19
C ASP A 172 2.45 -10.04 -13.33
N ILE A 173 2.80 -9.91 -12.04
CA ILE A 173 2.12 -9.00 -11.13
C ILE A 173 2.24 -7.54 -11.58
N LEU A 174 3.41 -7.11 -12.06
CA LEU A 174 3.59 -5.76 -12.57
C LEU A 174 2.75 -5.50 -13.83
N THR A 175 2.62 -6.51 -14.70
CA THR A 175 1.73 -6.41 -15.88
C THR A 175 0.27 -6.25 -15.47
N LEU A 176 -0.18 -6.98 -14.45
CA LEU A 176 -1.54 -6.83 -13.91
C LEU A 176 -1.73 -5.43 -13.32
N MET A 177 -0.83 -4.97 -12.45
CA MET A 177 -0.90 -3.64 -11.82
C MET A 177 -0.88 -2.52 -12.86
N ALA A 178 0.02 -2.61 -13.85
CA ALA A 178 0.11 -1.64 -14.95
C ALA A 178 -1.21 -1.54 -15.72
N GLY A 179 -1.78 -2.69 -16.09
CA GLY A 179 -3.05 -2.74 -16.81
C GLY A 179 -4.22 -2.15 -16.00
N ILE A 180 -4.28 -2.41 -14.71
CA ILE A 180 -5.28 -1.81 -13.81
C ILE A 180 -5.08 -0.31 -13.72
N ALA A 181 -3.85 0.13 -13.43
CA ALA A 181 -3.53 1.54 -13.24
C ALA A 181 -3.81 2.39 -14.50
N GLU A 182 -3.49 1.85 -15.69
CA GLU A 182 -3.79 2.51 -16.96
C GLU A 182 -5.30 2.67 -17.20
N ARG A 183 -6.08 1.61 -16.97
CA ARG A 183 -7.53 1.61 -17.25
C ARG A 183 -8.35 2.37 -16.22
N ALA A 184 -7.98 2.25 -14.95
CA ALA A 184 -8.67 2.93 -13.85
C ALA A 184 -8.21 4.37 -13.66
N ASP A 185 -7.08 4.76 -14.27
CA ASP A 185 -6.36 6.00 -14.01
C ASP A 185 -6.11 6.21 -12.50
N CYS A 186 -5.57 5.16 -11.85
CA CYS A 186 -5.25 5.16 -10.42
C CYS A 186 -3.74 5.23 -10.17
N GLY A 187 -3.37 5.55 -8.92
CA GLY A 187 -1.99 5.46 -8.44
C GLY A 187 -1.59 4.04 -8.06
N LEU A 188 -0.31 3.86 -7.80
CA LEU A 188 0.26 2.60 -7.36
C LEU A 188 1.02 2.79 -6.05
N CYS A 189 0.84 1.85 -5.14
CA CYS A 189 1.72 1.56 -4.03
C CYS A 189 2.55 0.33 -4.38
N MET A 190 3.86 0.43 -4.15
CA MET A 190 4.77 -0.69 -4.37
C MET A 190 5.30 -1.18 -3.03
N ASP A 191 4.78 -2.28 -2.51
CA ASP A 191 5.47 -2.99 -1.44
C ASP A 191 6.57 -3.87 -2.03
N ILE A 192 7.80 -3.57 -1.60
CA ILE A 192 9.01 -4.22 -2.10
C ILE A 192 9.15 -5.64 -1.56
N GLY A 193 8.72 -5.88 -0.31
CA GLY A 193 8.70 -7.20 0.31
C GLY A 193 7.73 -8.13 -0.42
N HIS A 194 6.52 -7.65 -0.73
CA HIS A 194 5.51 -8.41 -1.46
C HIS A 194 5.98 -8.79 -2.88
N LEU A 195 6.60 -7.86 -3.60
CA LEU A 195 7.16 -8.15 -4.91
C LEU A 195 8.27 -9.20 -4.82
N TYR A 196 9.16 -9.06 -3.83
CA TYR A 196 10.23 -10.03 -3.59
C TYR A 196 9.68 -11.42 -3.27
N ILE A 197 8.67 -11.51 -2.38
CA ILE A 197 8.01 -12.79 -2.00
C ILE A 197 7.53 -13.52 -3.23
N LEU A 198 6.75 -12.87 -4.09
CA LEU A 198 6.18 -13.50 -5.27
C LEU A 198 7.26 -13.99 -6.23
N ARG A 199 8.25 -13.15 -6.53
CA ARG A 199 9.33 -13.50 -7.47
C ARG A 199 10.21 -14.62 -6.94
N GLN A 200 10.54 -14.59 -5.67
CA GLN A 200 11.30 -15.66 -5.01
C GLN A 200 10.57 -17.01 -5.10
N GLN A 201 9.26 -17.02 -4.84
CA GLN A 201 8.46 -18.25 -4.92
C GLN A 201 8.29 -18.78 -6.35
N ARG A 202 8.36 -17.91 -7.35
CA ARG A 202 8.32 -18.30 -8.77
C ARG A 202 9.69 -18.63 -9.32
N GLY A 203 10.77 -18.47 -8.56
CA GLY A 203 12.15 -18.63 -9.03
C GLY A 203 12.54 -17.59 -10.07
N GLU A 204 11.93 -16.42 -10.03
CA GLU A 204 12.16 -15.32 -10.96
C GLU A 204 13.21 -14.35 -10.38
N PRO A 205 14.00 -13.68 -11.22
CA PRO A 205 14.90 -12.63 -10.74
C PRO A 205 14.09 -11.44 -10.22
N VAL A 206 14.65 -10.73 -9.25
CA VAL A 206 14.02 -9.55 -8.66
C VAL A 206 13.77 -8.45 -9.69
N GLU A 207 14.71 -8.24 -10.59
CA GLU A 207 14.59 -7.33 -11.72
C GLU A 207 14.56 -8.12 -13.03
N ARG A 208 13.68 -7.73 -13.92
CA ARG A 208 13.55 -8.31 -15.25
C ARG A 208 13.59 -7.21 -16.31
N PRO A 209 14.06 -7.47 -17.53
CA PRO A 209 14.05 -6.49 -18.61
C PRO A 209 12.66 -5.88 -18.86
N GLU A 210 11.60 -6.68 -18.73
CA GLU A 210 10.21 -6.30 -18.95
C GLU A 210 9.70 -5.29 -17.92
N ASP A 211 10.34 -5.20 -16.78
CA ASP A 211 9.99 -4.23 -15.73
C ASP A 211 10.27 -2.77 -16.15
N ALA A 212 11.04 -2.59 -17.23
CA ALA A 212 11.27 -1.26 -17.81
C ALA A 212 9.98 -0.62 -18.34
N ASP A 213 9.02 -1.42 -18.79
CA ASP A 213 7.76 -0.96 -19.35
C ASP A 213 6.67 -0.73 -18.27
N PHE A 214 6.97 -1.03 -17.01
CA PHE A 214 6.06 -0.74 -15.90
C PHE A 214 5.96 0.77 -15.66
N PRO A 215 4.74 1.33 -15.42
CA PRO A 215 4.54 2.76 -15.25
C PRO A 215 5.02 3.24 -13.87
N TRP A 216 6.34 3.24 -13.65
CA TRP A 216 6.98 3.62 -12.39
C TRP A 216 6.63 5.03 -11.92
N GLU A 217 6.27 5.92 -12.85
CA GLU A 217 5.79 7.27 -12.55
C GLU A 217 4.40 7.30 -11.91
N ARG A 218 3.67 6.19 -11.89
CA ARG A 218 2.41 6.05 -11.16
C ARG A 218 2.60 5.58 -9.72
N VAL A 219 3.81 5.15 -9.36
CA VAL A 219 4.14 4.76 -7.98
C VAL A 219 4.34 6.02 -7.16
N VAL A 220 3.37 6.31 -6.29
CA VAL A 220 3.36 7.50 -5.41
C VAL A 220 3.63 7.15 -3.95
N GLU A 221 3.45 5.91 -3.58
CA GLU A 221 3.71 5.34 -2.26
C GLU A 221 4.51 4.05 -2.41
N ALA A 222 5.43 3.78 -1.50
CA ALA A 222 6.14 2.51 -1.44
C ALA A 222 6.24 2.04 0.00
N HIS A 223 6.12 0.73 0.19
CA HIS A 223 6.22 0.08 1.49
C HIS A 223 7.47 -0.80 1.57
N ILE A 224 8.03 -0.92 2.77
CA ILE A 224 9.12 -1.83 3.09
C ILE A 224 8.73 -2.64 4.31
N SER A 225 8.55 -3.94 4.09
CA SER A 225 8.28 -4.93 5.12
C SER A 225 9.42 -5.95 5.26
N GLY A 226 9.48 -6.64 6.38
CA GLY A 226 10.37 -7.80 6.57
C GLY A 226 9.67 -9.07 6.13
N ILE A 227 10.44 -10.07 5.74
CA ILE A 227 9.92 -11.36 5.29
C ILE A 227 10.30 -12.51 6.24
N THR A 228 9.58 -13.61 6.16
CA THR A 228 9.94 -14.87 6.82
C THR A 228 10.05 -15.99 5.82
N CYS A 229 11.13 -16.76 5.93
CA CYS A 229 11.32 -17.99 5.16
C CYS A 229 11.08 -19.20 6.07
N ARG A 230 10.22 -20.11 5.64
CA ARG A 230 9.97 -21.39 6.32
C ARG A 230 10.27 -22.54 5.40
N ASP A 231 11.13 -23.44 5.82
CA ASP A 231 11.50 -24.64 5.06
C ASP A 231 10.52 -25.77 5.36
N PHE A 232 9.97 -26.34 4.31
CA PHE A 232 9.08 -27.50 4.33
C PHE A 232 9.69 -28.62 3.46
N ASN A 233 10.79 -29.21 3.87
CA ASN A 233 11.49 -30.31 3.18
C ASN A 233 11.63 -30.17 1.64
N ALA A 234 10.51 -30.09 0.93
CA ALA A 234 10.46 -30.04 -0.53
C ALA A 234 10.33 -28.63 -1.12
N TYR A 235 9.98 -27.64 -0.32
CA TYR A 235 9.81 -26.25 -0.74
C TYR A 235 10.07 -25.26 0.40
N GLN A 236 10.41 -24.04 0.05
CA GLN A 236 10.52 -22.93 0.97
C GLN A 236 9.29 -22.02 0.79
N LEU A 237 8.63 -21.67 1.87
CA LEU A 237 7.56 -20.68 1.87
C LEU A 237 8.11 -19.34 2.37
N VAL A 238 8.01 -18.32 1.54
CA VAL A 238 8.35 -16.95 1.90
C VAL A 238 7.06 -16.20 2.16
N GLN A 239 6.98 -15.52 3.30
CA GLN A 239 5.78 -14.82 3.75
C GLN A 239 6.13 -13.43 4.25
N ASP A 240 5.22 -12.49 4.07
CA ASP A 240 5.28 -11.19 4.71
C ASP A 240 5.08 -11.32 6.22
N GLN A 241 5.80 -10.51 7.00
CA GLN A 241 5.81 -10.58 8.46
C GLN A 241 6.08 -9.23 9.14
N HIS A 242 6.16 -8.12 8.44
CA HIS A 242 6.42 -6.76 8.97
C HIS A 242 7.50 -6.68 10.07
N ARG A 243 8.45 -7.59 10.07
CA ARG A 243 9.44 -7.78 11.15
C ARG A 243 10.80 -7.15 10.86
N TRP A 244 11.61 -7.13 11.90
CA TRP A 244 13.03 -6.81 11.83
C TRP A 244 13.90 -8.05 12.17
N PRO A 245 15.07 -8.20 11.53
CA PRO A 245 15.59 -7.35 10.45
C PRO A 245 14.84 -7.56 9.13
N VAL A 246 14.78 -6.49 8.32
CA VAL A 246 14.40 -6.62 6.91
C VAL A 246 15.54 -7.31 6.19
N ASP A 247 15.23 -8.32 5.40
CA ASP A 247 16.21 -9.18 4.75
C ASP A 247 17.01 -8.41 3.67
N ASP A 248 18.31 -8.71 3.54
CA ASP A 248 19.18 -8.05 2.56
C ASP A 248 18.67 -8.07 1.11
N PRO A 249 18.01 -9.12 0.62
CA PRO A 249 17.41 -9.11 -0.71
C PRO A 249 16.32 -8.04 -0.88
N VAL A 250 15.50 -7.76 0.14
CA VAL A 250 14.50 -6.70 0.09
C VAL A 250 15.18 -5.34 -0.01
N TRP A 251 16.22 -5.10 0.79
CA TRP A 251 16.98 -3.85 0.69
C TRP A 251 17.63 -3.65 -0.69
N ARG A 252 18.25 -4.69 -1.24
CA ARG A 252 18.83 -4.63 -2.60
C ARG A 252 17.76 -4.35 -3.66
N THR A 253 16.56 -4.91 -3.48
CA THR A 253 15.44 -4.63 -4.37
C THR A 253 15.00 -3.18 -4.25
N THR A 254 14.94 -2.65 -3.04
CA THR A 254 14.60 -1.24 -2.77
C THR A 254 15.59 -0.31 -3.48
N GLU A 255 16.89 -0.50 -3.28
CA GLU A 255 17.96 0.28 -3.90
C GLU A 255 17.90 0.26 -5.44
N LEU A 256 17.50 -0.88 -6.00
CA LEU A 256 17.39 -1.08 -7.44
C LEU A 256 16.18 -0.38 -8.06
N LEU A 257 15.01 -0.48 -7.41
CA LEU A 257 13.74 -0.02 -7.96
C LEU A 257 13.41 1.44 -7.61
N MET A 258 13.86 1.93 -6.47
CA MET A 258 13.55 3.28 -6.00
C MET A 258 13.90 4.39 -7.00
N PRO A 259 15.04 4.37 -7.73
CA PRO A 259 15.35 5.39 -8.73
C PRO A 259 14.35 5.45 -9.90
N ARG A 260 13.54 4.42 -10.10
CA ARG A 260 12.51 4.37 -11.14
C ARG A 260 11.21 5.05 -10.72
N MET A 261 10.93 5.15 -9.41
CA MET A 261 9.70 5.69 -8.84
C MET A 261 9.73 7.24 -8.81
N THR A 262 9.81 7.86 -9.99
CA THR A 262 10.07 9.30 -10.13
C THR A 262 9.00 10.20 -9.52
N GLN A 263 7.81 9.69 -9.23
CA GLN A 263 6.70 10.40 -8.57
C GLN A 263 6.45 9.93 -7.14
N LEU A 264 7.36 9.14 -6.55
CA LEU A 264 7.26 8.70 -5.16
C LEU A 264 7.10 9.91 -4.22
N GLN A 265 6.12 9.86 -3.33
CA GLN A 265 5.82 10.90 -2.36
C GLN A 265 5.94 10.42 -0.92
N ALA A 266 5.71 9.13 -0.67
CA ALA A 266 5.83 8.52 0.66
C ALA A 266 6.57 7.18 0.59
N LEU A 267 7.52 6.98 1.51
CA LEU A 267 8.17 5.70 1.77
C LEU A 267 7.82 5.28 3.19
N ILE A 268 7.07 4.20 3.33
CA ILE A 268 6.50 3.73 4.60
C ILE A 268 7.20 2.43 5.03
N GLY A 269 7.66 2.39 6.27
CA GLY A 269 8.14 1.16 6.89
C GLY A 269 7.03 0.49 7.68
N GLU A 270 6.63 -0.71 7.28
CA GLU A 270 5.66 -1.51 8.02
C GLU A 270 6.35 -2.14 9.24
N SER A 271 5.80 -1.91 10.43
CA SER A 271 6.60 -1.99 11.65
C SER A 271 5.86 -2.57 12.84
N GLU A 272 4.80 -3.33 12.58
CA GLU A 272 3.96 -3.95 13.60
C GLU A 272 4.76 -4.89 14.51
N GLY A 273 4.62 -4.68 15.82
CA GLY A 273 5.28 -5.49 16.84
C GLY A 273 6.79 -5.29 16.96
N MET A 274 7.38 -4.29 16.29
CA MET A 274 8.82 -4.03 16.36
C MET A 274 9.23 -3.37 17.69
N ARG A 275 10.48 -3.63 18.08
CA ARG A 275 11.12 -2.86 19.17
C ARG A 275 11.56 -1.50 18.66
N ILE A 276 11.52 -0.48 19.53
CA ILE A 276 11.87 0.89 19.14
C ILE A 276 13.30 1.02 18.56
N ASP A 277 14.27 0.31 19.12
CA ASP A 277 15.65 0.38 18.63
C ASP A 277 15.79 -0.20 17.21
N ASP A 278 15.08 -1.29 16.93
CA ASP A 278 15.04 -1.93 15.61
C ASP A 278 14.31 -1.02 14.60
N LEU A 279 13.21 -0.41 15.02
CA LEU A 279 12.44 0.53 14.20
C LEU A 279 13.27 1.75 13.80
N VAL A 280 14.02 2.34 14.75
CA VAL A 280 14.89 3.47 14.43
C VAL A 280 15.93 3.09 13.36
N VAL A 281 16.59 1.94 13.50
CA VAL A 281 17.58 1.47 12.52
C VAL A 281 16.94 1.23 11.15
N LYS A 282 15.73 0.65 11.12
CA LYS A 282 14.97 0.46 9.86
C LYS A 282 14.70 1.78 9.17
N LEU A 283 14.16 2.75 9.89
CA LEU A 283 13.78 4.06 9.35
C LEU A 283 15.02 4.87 8.89
N GLU A 284 16.13 4.81 9.62
CA GLU A 284 17.39 5.43 9.19
C GLU A 284 17.91 4.81 7.89
N ARG A 285 17.85 3.48 7.75
CA ARG A 285 18.23 2.82 6.49
C ARG A 285 17.30 3.14 5.32
N MET A 286 16.01 3.29 5.57
CA MET A 286 15.06 3.77 4.54
C MET A 286 15.41 5.18 4.08
N ASP A 287 15.83 6.03 5.00
CA ASP A 287 16.28 7.38 4.66
C ASP A 287 17.55 7.37 3.81
N ASP A 288 18.53 6.52 4.13
CA ASP A 288 19.73 6.31 3.28
C ASP A 288 19.33 5.93 1.84
N CYS A 289 18.32 5.07 1.67
CA CYS A 289 17.79 4.72 0.35
C CYS A 289 17.18 5.95 -0.37
N LEU A 290 16.46 6.82 0.34
CA LEU A 290 15.93 8.05 -0.22
C LEU A 290 17.04 9.05 -0.57
N GLU A 291 18.11 9.15 0.23
CA GLU A 291 19.25 10.03 -0.03
C GLU A 291 20.06 9.61 -1.26
N ALA A 292 20.09 8.32 -1.56
CA ALA A 292 20.81 7.78 -2.72
C ALA A 292 20.17 8.18 -4.07
N VAL A 293 18.96 8.72 -4.09
CA VAL A 293 18.22 9.09 -5.30
C VAL A 293 18.11 10.61 -5.42
N SER A 294 18.26 11.11 -6.64
CA SER A 294 18.03 12.55 -6.95
C SER A 294 16.53 12.79 -7.19
N TRP A 295 15.85 13.38 -6.25
CA TRP A 295 14.41 13.66 -6.27
C TRP A 295 14.09 15.01 -6.93
#